data_e77cc85e2c33d33c79f5ace1dd740872
#
_entry.id   e77cc85e2c33d33c79f5ace1dd740872
#
_cell.length_a   1.000
_cell.length_b   1.000
_cell.length_c   1.000
_cell.angle_alpha   90.00
_cell.angle_beta   90.00
_cell.angle_gamma   90.00
#
_symmetry.space_group_name_H-M   'P 1'
#
loop_
_entity.id
_entity.type
_entity.pdbx_description
1 polymer ?
#
loop_
_entity_poly.entity_id
_entity_poly.type
_entity_poly.pdbx_seq_one_letter_code
_entity_poly.pdbx_strand_id
1 'polypeptide(L)'
;MNQHLMNQEYLSKNITSIITRNYVILNEDNTVSDAVKAMRSGDVSNVVIVRKATQRPIGIVTERDILYRVIGENKNPSETPLWSIMSHPLISIEAKASVKEAICIMRNRHIRRLVVKKQDGTILSITTLRSAVGNIPSQGIDLAEVELNGETPSDNITNLDIIICPYCQSTFGHKEKIEEHIDTVHLLNC
;
A
#
# COMPACT_ATOMS: atom_id res chain seq x y z
N MET A 1 -27.91 8.67 -5.40
CA MET A 1 -27.49 7.26 -5.15
C MET A 1 -26.63 7.29 -3.90
N ASN A 2 -26.87 6.45 -2.92
CA ASN A 2 -26.31 6.62 -1.57
C ASN A 2 -24.81 6.24 -1.57
N GLN A 3 -23.91 7.14 -1.15
CA GLN A 3 -22.46 6.96 -1.15
C GLN A 3 -22.03 5.70 -0.37
N HIS A 4 -22.76 5.36 0.67
CA HIS A 4 -22.55 4.12 1.43
C HIS A 4 -22.74 2.86 0.56
N LEU A 5 -23.73 2.83 -0.34
CA LEU A 5 -23.94 1.71 -1.27
C LEU A 5 -22.82 1.60 -2.30
N MET A 6 -22.33 2.73 -2.82
CA MET A 6 -21.18 2.75 -3.75
C MET A 6 -19.91 2.23 -3.10
N ASN A 7 -19.66 2.57 -1.84
CA ASN A 7 -18.49 2.08 -1.10
C ASN A 7 -18.60 0.57 -0.84
N GLN A 8 -19.77 0.05 -0.51
CA GLN A 8 -20.00 -1.39 -0.33
C GLN A 8 -19.82 -2.16 -1.64
N GLU A 9 -20.32 -1.64 -2.75
CA GLU A 9 -20.12 -2.20 -4.08
C GLU A 9 -18.63 -2.25 -4.45
N TYR A 10 -17.88 -1.16 -4.20
CA TYR A 10 -16.45 -1.12 -4.44
C TYR A 10 -15.68 -2.15 -3.59
N LEU A 11 -15.97 -2.22 -2.30
CA LEU A 11 -15.32 -3.14 -1.37
C LEU A 11 -15.58 -4.61 -1.69
N SER A 12 -16.73 -4.92 -2.31
CA SER A 12 -17.08 -6.27 -2.77
C SER A 12 -16.45 -6.65 -4.10
N LYS A 13 -15.89 -5.69 -4.87
CA LYS A 13 -15.20 -5.98 -6.13
C LYS A 13 -14.04 -6.94 -5.92
N ASN A 14 -13.78 -7.73 -6.95
CA ASN A 14 -12.61 -8.59 -6.99
C ASN A 14 -11.32 -7.77 -6.95
N ILE A 15 -10.31 -8.23 -6.19
CA ILE A 15 -9.02 -7.55 -6.03
C ILE A 15 -8.32 -7.31 -7.37
N THR A 16 -8.57 -8.14 -8.37
CA THR A 16 -8.00 -7.99 -9.72
C THR A 16 -8.44 -6.73 -10.45
N SER A 17 -9.52 -6.07 -9.99
CA SER A 17 -9.97 -4.80 -10.57
C SER A 17 -9.11 -3.60 -10.21
N ILE A 18 -8.25 -3.72 -9.18
CA ILE A 18 -7.44 -2.61 -8.66
C ILE A 18 -5.93 -2.89 -8.70
N ILE A 19 -5.50 -4.01 -9.25
CA ILE A 19 -4.08 -4.33 -9.36
C ILE A 19 -3.42 -3.62 -10.54
N THR A 20 -2.17 -3.21 -10.32
CA THR A 20 -1.27 -2.79 -11.39
C THR A 20 -0.39 -3.98 -11.77
N ARG A 21 -0.09 -4.15 -13.07
CA ARG A 21 0.71 -5.30 -13.53
C ARG A 21 2.22 -5.10 -13.36
N ASN A 22 2.65 -3.96 -12.85
CA ASN A 22 4.08 -3.67 -12.68
C ASN A 22 4.57 -4.28 -11.37
N TYR A 23 5.32 -5.33 -11.46
CA TYR A 23 6.11 -5.88 -10.36
C TYR A 23 7.42 -6.45 -10.89
N VAL A 24 8.43 -6.47 -10.05
CA VAL A 24 9.76 -7.00 -10.34
C VAL A 24 10.04 -8.17 -9.40
N ILE A 25 10.66 -9.21 -9.95
CA ILE A 25 11.09 -10.40 -9.22
C ILE A 25 12.61 -10.46 -9.23
N LEU A 26 13.22 -10.73 -8.07
CA LEU A 26 14.66 -11.00 -7.94
C LEU A 26 14.89 -12.25 -7.10
N ASN A 27 16.05 -12.87 -7.30
CA ASN A 27 16.46 -13.99 -6.47
C ASN A 27 16.95 -13.53 -5.10
N GLU A 28 16.85 -14.39 -4.11
CA GLU A 28 17.31 -14.13 -2.73
C GLU A 28 18.78 -13.72 -2.63
N ASP A 29 19.63 -14.22 -3.56
CA ASP A 29 21.08 -13.93 -3.59
C ASP A 29 21.42 -12.61 -4.30
N ASN A 30 20.49 -11.97 -5.00
CA ASN A 30 20.74 -10.65 -5.59
C ASN A 30 21.06 -9.64 -4.50
N THR A 31 21.79 -8.59 -4.85
CA THR A 31 22.18 -7.53 -3.92
C THR A 31 21.13 -6.44 -3.80
N VAL A 32 21.25 -5.63 -2.76
CA VAL A 32 20.42 -4.41 -2.61
C VAL A 32 20.63 -3.46 -3.77
N SER A 33 21.86 -3.32 -4.28
CA SER A 33 22.14 -2.52 -5.48
C SER A 33 21.38 -3.02 -6.71
N ASP A 34 21.21 -4.34 -6.88
CA ASP A 34 20.41 -4.90 -7.95
C ASP A 34 18.94 -4.58 -7.77
N ALA A 35 18.42 -4.65 -6.53
CA ALA A 35 17.04 -4.28 -6.24
C ALA A 35 16.76 -2.80 -6.53
N VAL A 36 17.65 -1.89 -6.15
CA VAL A 36 17.52 -0.45 -6.46
C VAL A 36 17.48 -0.18 -7.95
N LYS A 37 18.38 -0.82 -8.73
CA LYS A 37 18.38 -0.72 -10.20
C LYS A 37 17.08 -1.25 -10.80
N ALA A 38 16.61 -2.39 -10.32
CA ALA A 38 15.38 -3.03 -10.78
C ALA A 38 14.12 -2.20 -10.43
N MET A 39 14.05 -1.64 -9.22
CA MET A 39 12.98 -0.71 -8.81
C MET A 39 12.93 0.52 -9.72
N ARG A 40 14.10 1.14 -9.96
CA ARG A 40 14.20 2.31 -10.84
C ARG A 40 13.78 2.00 -12.28
N SER A 41 14.25 0.89 -12.85
CA SER A 41 13.93 0.51 -14.23
C SER A 41 12.48 0.09 -14.42
N GLY A 42 11.87 -0.52 -13.41
CA GLY A 42 10.47 -0.98 -13.41
C GLY A 42 9.47 0.08 -12.93
N ASP A 43 9.95 1.26 -12.51
CA ASP A 43 9.12 2.29 -11.86
C ASP A 43 8.26 1.72 -10.72
N VAL A 44 8.90 0.92 -9.86
CA VAL A 44 8.25 0.27 -8.71
C VAL A 44 9.01 0.53 -7.43
N SER A 45 8.32 0.59 -6.30
CA SER A 45 8.88 0.84 -4.97
C SER A 45 9.11 -0.43 -4.14
N ASN A 46 9.11 -1.57 -4.80
CA ASN A 46 9.34 -2.88 -4.14
C ASN A 46 9.69 -3.97 -5.16
N VAL A 47 10.31 -5.04 -4.67
CA VAL A 47 10.62 -6.24 -5.45
C VAL A 47 10.16 -7.48 -4.67
N VAL A 48 9.62 -8.46 -5.38
CA VAL A 48 9.31 -9.78 -4.82
C VAL A 48 10.57 -10.62 -4.87
N ILE A 49 10.88 -11.28 -3.76
CA ILE A 49 12.04 -12.14 -3.65
C ILE A 49 11.59 -13.60 -3.82
N VAL A 50 12.27 -14.29 -4.72
CA VAL A 50 12.06 -15.73 -4.94
C VAL A 50 13.28 -16.53 -4.50
N ARG A 51 13.03 -17.75 -4.07
CA ARG A 51 14.08 -18.72 -3.80
C ARG A 51 14.71 -19.19 -5.11
N LYS A 52 15.99 -19.02 -5.26
CA LYS A 52 16.71 -19.31 -6.51
C LYS A 52 16.51 -20.75 -6.99
N ALA A 53 16.56 -21.71 -6.10
CA ALA A 53 16.43 -23.14 -6.44
C ALA A 53 15.02 -23.56 -6.88
N THR A 54 13.97 -22.92 -6.36
CA THR A 54 12.58 -23.35 -6.57
C THR A 54 11.72 -22.33 -7.28
N GLN A 55 12.23 -21.11 -7.48
CA GLN A 55 11.50 -19.96 -8.00
C GLN A 55 10.20 -19.62 -7.23
N ARG A 56 10.08 -20.13 -6.00
CA ARG A 56 8.93 -19.85 -5.13
C ARG A 56 9.11 -18.47 -4.47
N PRO A 57 8.07 -17.64 -4.44
CA PRO A 57 8.08 -16.36 -3.72
C PRO A 57 8.23 -16.60 -2.21
N ILE A 58 9.22 -15.92 -1.59
CA ILE A 58 9.55 -16.11 -0.18
C ILE A 58 9.48 -14.82 0.63
N GLY A 59 9.64 -13.66 -0.01
CA GLY A 59 9.66 -12.38 0.68
C GLY A 59 9.45 -11.20 -0.26
N ILE A 60 9.51 -10.02 0.32
CA ILE A 60 9.43 -8.73 -0.38
C ILE A 60 10.45 -7.78 0.21
N VAL A 61 11.10 -6.99 -0.64
CA VAL A 61 11.95 -5.86 -0.25
C VAL A 61 11.33 -4.58 -0.77
N THR A 62 11.23 -3.58 0.10
CA THR A 62 10.70 -2.26 -0.20
C THR A 62 11.77 -1.18 -0.04
N GLU A 63 11.54 0.02 -0.58
CA GLU A 63 12.40 1.19 -0.34
C GLU A 63 12.62 1.45 1.16
N ARG A 64 11.61 1.22 2.00
CA ARG A 64 11.71 1.36 3.46
C ARG A 64 12.67 0.34 4.07
N ASP A 65 12.67 -0.91 3.60
CA ASP A 65 13.59 -1.93 4.08
C ASP A 65 15.04 -1.54 3.74
N ILE A 66 15.27 -1.00 2.54
CA ILE A 66 16.59 -0.52 2.11
C ILE A 66 17.03 0.66 2.99
N LEU A 67 16.14 1.64 3.20
CA LEU A 67 16.45 2.82 4.01
C LEU A 67 16.84 2.43 5.46
N TYR A 68 16.05 1.58 6.12
CA TYR A 68 16.26 1.30 7.54
C TYR A 68 17.25 0.17 7.79
N ARG A 69 17.26 -0.89 6.97
CA ARG A 69 18.05 -2.10 7.22
C ARG A 69 19.40 -2.11 6.50
N VAL A 70 19.63 -1.14 5.60
CA VAL A 70 20.89 -1.01 4.86
C VAL A 70 21.53 0.35 5.14
N ILE A 71 20.87 1.43 4.74
CA ILE A 71 21.43 2.79 4.91
C ILE A 71 21.52 3.15 6.39
N GLY A 72 20.46 2.94 7.17
CA GLY A 72 20.45 3.21 8.62
C GLY A 72 21.42 2.37 9.43
N GLU A 73 21.84 1.22 8.89
CA GLU A 73 22.83 0.32 9.52
C GLU A 73 24.22 0.42 8.89
N ASN A 74 24.48 1.40 8.00
CA ASN A 74 25.73 1.61 7.29
C ASN A 74 26.25 0.36 6.54
N LYS A 75 25.36 -0.51 6.05
CA LYS A 75 25.72 -1.68 5.25
C LYS A 75 26.06 -1.27 3.82
N ASN A 76 26.96 -2.01 3.17
CA ASN A 76 27.27 -1.81 1.76
C ASN A 76 26.16 -2.42 0.86
N PRO A 77 25.41 -1.63 0.09
CA PRO A 77 24.34 -2.16 -0.75
C PRO A 77 24.79 -3.17 -1.82
N SER A 78 26.05 -3.09 -2.26
CA SER A 78 26.60 -3.99 -3.29
C SER A 78 27.00 -5.35 -2.75
N GLU A 79 27.10 -5.49 -1.42
CA GLU A 79 27.50 -6.72 -0.75
C GLU A 79 26.37 -7.32 0.09
N THR A 80 25.30 -6.55 0.31
CA THR A 80 24.15 -6.97 1.12
C THR A 80 23.18 -7.79 0.27
N PRO A 81 23.01 -9.11 0.52
CA PRO A 81 22.07 -9.93 -0.21
C PRO A 81 20.62 -9.67 0.24
N LEU A 82 19.65 -9.81 -0.67
CA LEU A 82 18.26 -9.49 -0.42
C LEU A 82 17.61 -10.36 0.67
N TRP A 83 18.03 -11.63 0.82
CA TRP A 83 17.53 -12.50 1.89
C TRP A 83 17.78 -11.94 3.28
N SER A 84 18.83 -11.14 3.47
CA SER A 84 19.20 -10.59 4.79
C SER A 84 18.34 -9.41 5.22
N ILE A 85 17.64 -8.77 4.28
CA ILE A 85 16.85 -7.56 4.54
C ILE A 85 15.36 -7.70 4.16
N MET A 86 14.98 -8.78 3.45
CA MET A 86 13.60 -8.96 3.03
C MET A 86 12.64 -9.11 4.22
N SER A 87 11.43 -8.64 4.04
CA SER A 87 10.31 -8.97 4.92
C SER A 87 9.74 -10.32 4.52
N HIS A 88 9.71 -11.28 5.45
CA HIS A 88 9.25 -12.65 5.27
C HIS A 88 8.50 -13.17 6.51
N PRO A 89 7.62 -14.20 6.40
CA PRO A 89 7.16 -14.82 5.16
C PRO A 89 6.36 -13.84 4.28
N LEU A 90 6.34 -14.12 2.97
CA LEU A 90 5.57 -13.31 2.02
C LEU A 90 4.08 -13.45 2.30
N ILE A 91 3.40 -12.34 2.58
CA ILE A 91 1.95 -12.31 2.76
C ILE A 91 1.28 -12.10 1.41
N SER A 92 0.34 -12.97 1.09
CA SER A 92 -0.35 -12.98 -0.20
C SER A 92 -1.84 -13.24 -0.05
N ILE A 93 -2.60 -12.86 -1.08
CA ILE A 93 -4.04 -13.09 -1.21
C ILE A 93 -4.35 -13.73 -2.57
N GLU A 94 -5.40 -14.51 -2.64
CA GLU A 94 -5.84 -15.10 -3.89
C GLU A 94 -6.50 -14.06 -4.81
N ALA A 95 -6.34 -14.25 -6.12
CA ALA A 95 -6.89 -13.37 -7.14
C ALA A 95 -8.42 -13.22 -7.09
N LYS A 96 -9.13 -14.20 -6.55
CA LYS A 96 -10.59 -14.18 -6.40
C LYS A 96 -11.11 -13.42 -5.18
N ALA A 97 -10.22 -13.05 -4.26
CA ALA A 97 -10.60 -12.31 -3.05
C ALA A 97 -11.13 -10.91 -3.36
N SER A 98 -11.85 -10.34 -2.43
CA SER A 98 -12.41 -8.99 -2.54
C SER A 98 -11.39 -7.91 -2.14
N VAL A 99 -11.66 -6.67 -2.57
CA VAL A 99 -10.91 -5.48 -2.14
C VAL A 99 -10.97 -5.35 -0.61
N LYS A 100 -12.14 -5.61 0.00
CA LYS A 100 -12.33 -5.59 1.45
C LYS A 100 -11.37 -6.54 2.15
N GLU A 101 -11.33 -7.81 1.73
CA GLU A 101 -10.41 -8.81 2.32
C GLU A 101 -8.95 -8.39 2.23
N ALA A 102 -8.54 -7.78 1.11
CA ALA A 102 -7.17 -7.29 0.96
C ALA A 102 -6.86 -6.16 1.94
N ILE A 103 -7.77 -5.20 2.12
CA ILE A 103 -7.63 -4.11 3.09
C ILE A 103 -7.54 -4.69 4.51
N CYS A 104 -8.41 -5.63 4.87
CA CYS A 104 -8.42 -6.29 6.17
C CYS A 104 -7.10 -7.00 6.47
N ILE A 105 -6.55 -7.77 5.52
CA ILE A 105 -5.25 -8.43 5.68
C ILE A 105 -4.14 -7.40 5.90
N MET A 106 -4.09 -6.35 5.06
CA MET A 106 -3.06 -5.31 5.17
C MET A 106 -3.12 -4.61 6.53
N ARG A 107 -4.31 -4.33 7.03
CA ARG A 107 -4.53 -3.70 8.32
C ARG A 107 -4.13 -4.63 9.48
N ASN A 108 -4.70 -5.84 9.55
CA ASN A 108 -4.47 -6.78 10.65
C ASN A 108 -3.00 -7.24 10.74
N ARG A 109 -2.27 -7.20 9.63
CA ARG A 109 -0.85 -7.53 9.56
C ARG A 109 0.08 -6.32 9.62
N HIS A 110 -0.48 -5.09 9.75
CA HIS A 110 0.27 -3.83 9.73
C HIS A 110 1.20 -3.69 8.50
N ILE A 111 0.74 -4.18 7.35
CA ILE A 111 1.46 -4.09 6.08
C ILE A 111 0.71 -3.19 5.10
N ARG A 112 1.43 -2.58 4.16
CA ARG A 112 0.86 -1.68 3.15
C ARG A 112 0.92 -2.24 1.73
N ARG A 113 1.44 -3.45 1.57
CA ARG A 113 1.56 -4.16 0.29
C ARG A 113 1.18 -5.61 0.47
N LEU A 114 0.49 -6.14 -0.54
CA LEU A 114 -0.01 -7.52 -0.52
C LEU A 114 0.18 -8.13 -1.91
N VAL A 115 0.79 -9.29 -1.96
CA VAL A 115 0.98 -10.01 -3.22
C VAL A 115 -0.31 -10.71 -3.62
N VAL A 116 -0.77 -10.48 -4.84
CA VAL A 116 -1.94 -11.15 -5.42
C VAL A 116 -1.46 -12.34 -6.25
N LYS A 117 -1.95 -13.54 -5.96
CA LYS A 117 -1.56 -14.77 -6.64
C LYS A 117 -2.76 -15.57 -7.14
N LYS A 118 -2.52 -16.40 -8.17
CA LYS A 118 -3.46 -17.44 -8.59
C LYS A 118 -3.42 -18.63 -7.62
N GLN A 119 -4.37 -19.57 -7.78
CA GLN A 119 -4.39 -20.81 -7.01
C GLN A 119 -3.16 -21.69 -7.24
N ASP A 120 -2.57 -21.65 -8.42
CA ASP A 120 -1.32 -22.35 -8.77
C ASP A 120 -0.06 -21.71 -8.14
N GLY A 121 -0.22 -20.62 -7.39
CA GLY A 121 0.87 -19.88 -6.76
C GLY A 121 1.53 -18.82 -7.65
N THR A 122 1.13 -18.71 -8.92
CA THR A 122 1.66 -17.69 -9.85
C THR A 122 1.31 -16.29 -9.36
N ILE A 123 2.31 -15.42 -9.25
CA ILE A 123 2.10 -14.01 -8.89
C ILE A 123 1.42 -13.30 -10.06
N LEU A 124 0.35 -12.58 -9.77
CA LEU A 124 -0.33 -11.72 -10.73
C LEU A 124 0.11 -10.26 -10.61
N SER A 125 0.28 -9.80 -9.37
CA SER A 125 0.58 -8.41 -9.08
C SER A 125 0.90 -8.20 -7.61
N ILE A 126 1.22 -6.95 -7.29
CA ILE A 126 1.27 -6.42 -5.93
C ILE A 126 0.23 -5.31 -5.81
N THR A 127 -0.68 -5.44 -4.86
CA THR A 127 -1.59 -4.35 -4.51
C THR A 127 -1.07 -3.57 -3.32
N THR A 128 -1.41 -2.30 -3.23
CA THR A 128 -1.05 -1.44 -2.09
C THR A 128 -2.30 -0.96 -1.37
N LEU A 129 -2.17 -0.61 -0.10
CA LEU A 129 -3.27 0.00 0.65
C LEU A 129 -3.76 1.28 -0.05
N ARG A 130 -2.83 2.07 -0.61
CA ARG A 130 -3.17 3.29 -1.37
C ARG A 130 -4.02 2.97 -2.61
N SER A 131 -3.66 1.95 -3.41
CA SER A 131 -4.48 1.57 -4.58
C SER A 131 -5.82 0.97 -4.18
N ALA A 132 -5.87 0.24 -3.07
CA ALA A 132 -7.11 -0.32 -2.54
C ALA A 132 -8.07 0.74 -1.99
N VAL A 133 -7.55 1.84 -1.43
CA VAL A 133 -8.34 2.93 -0.84
C VAL A 133 -8.55 4.07 -1.83
N GLY A 134 -7.54 4.40 -2.64
CA GLY A 134 -7.55 5.57 -3.54
C GLY A 134 -8.53 5.50 -4.71
N ASN A 135 -9.08 4.31 -5.00
CA ASN A 135 -10.13 4.13 -6.01
C ASN A 135 -11.55 4.13 -5.42
N ILE A 136 -11.69 4.40 -4.13
CA ILE A 136 -13.01 4.68 -3.56
C ILE A 136 -13.46 6.01 -4.15
N PRO A 137 -14.66 6.07 -4.81
CA PRO A 137 -15.13 7.29 -5.44
C PRO A 137 -15.26 8.40 -4.40
N SER A 138 -14.27 9.27 -4.33
CA SER A 138 -14.39 10.56 -3.68
C SER A 138 -15.00 11.50 -4.72
N GLN A 139 -16.10 12.14 -4.43
CA GLN A 139 -16.48 13.31 -5.21
C GLN A 139 -15.33 14.29 -5.09
N GLY A 140 -14.70 14.59 -6.23
CA GLY A 140 -13.54 15.44 -6.28
C GLY A 140 -13.81 16.73 -5.53
N ILE A 141 -12.93 17.07 -4.59
CA ILE A 141 -12.70 18.46 -4.26
C ILE A 141 -12.07 19.01 -5.53
N ASP A 142 -12.84 19.77 -6.28
CA ASP A 142 -12.32 20.52 -7.41
C ASP A 142 -11.38 21.57 -6.81
N LEU A 143 -10.08 21.31 -6.89
CA LEU A 143 -9.06 22.25 -6.41
C LEU A 143 -9.11 23.60 -7.14
N ALA A 144 -9.91 23.68 -8.21
CA ALA A 144 -10.20 24.92 -8.94
C ALA A 144 -11.18 25.84 -8.22
N GLU A 145 -11.97 25.35 -7.23
CA GLU A 145 -12.90 26.18 -6.45
C GLU A 145 -12.29 26.80 -5.18
N VAL A 146 -11.02 26.50 -4.87
CA VAL A 146 -10.26 27.25 -3.86
C VAL A 146 -9.65 28.46 -4.54
N GLU A 147 -10.49 29.40 -4.99
CA GLU A 147 -10.03 30.77 -5.23
C GLU A 147 -9.56 31.35 -3.89
N LEU A 148 -8.25 31.43 -3.78
CA LEU A 148 -7.58 32.19 -2.74
C LEU A 148 -8.00 33.67 -2.90
N ASN A 149 -9.07 34.05 -2.24
CA ASN A 149 -9.32 35.44 -1.98
C ASN A 149 -8.08 35.98 -1.23
N GLY A 150 -7.34 36.85 -1.91
CA GLY A 150 -5.99 37.27 -1.63
C GLY A 150 -5.76 37.94 -0.26
N GLU A 151 -5.80 37.15 0.78
CA GLU A 151 -5.25 37.54 2.08
C GLU A 151 -4.21 36.46 2.44
N THR A 152 -2.94 36.88 2.46
CA THR A 152 -1.85 36.08 3.00
C THR A 152 -2.18 35.76 4.47
N PRO A 153 -2.25 34.50 4.88
CA PRO A 153 -2.46 34.16 6.28
C PRO A 153 -1.21 34.60 7.05
N SER A 154 -1.38 35.53 7.99
CA SER A 154 -0.39 35.80 9.03
C SER A 154 -0.12 34.54 9.84
N ASP A 155 1.14 34.36 10.24
CA ASP A 155 1.77 33.22 10.92
C ASP A 155 1.13 32.76 12.25
N ASN A 156 -0.14 32.38 12.24
CA ASN A 156 -0.80 31.76 13.37
C ASN A 156 -1.66 30.57 12.89
N ILE A 157 -1.01 29.60 12.24
CA ILE A 157 -1.60 28.28 12.05
C ILE A 157 -1.40 27.51 13.35
N THR A 158 -2.32 27.70 14.29
CA THR A 158 -2.54 26.72 15.34
C THR A 158 -3.07 25.47 14.65
N ASN A 159 -2.28 24.39 14.69
CA ASN A 159 -2.56 23.05 14.17
C ASN A 159 -3.99 22.59 14.51
N LEU A 160 -4.91 22.81 13.60
CA LEU A 160 -6.11 21.98 13.48
C LEU A 160 -5.80 20.98 12.37
N ASP A 161 -5.14 19.87 12.73
CA ASP A 161 -4.98 18.73 11.87
C ASP A 161 -6.37 18.10 11.61
N ILE A 162 -7.12 18.72 10.68
CA ILE A 162 -8.38 18.13 10.21
C ILE A 162 -8.02 16.90 9.40
N ILE A 163 -8.31 15.72 9.95
CA ILE A 163 -8.10 14.44 9.28
C ILE A 163 -9.41 14.05 8.60
N ILE A 164 -9.36 13.79 7.31
CA ILE A 164 -10.53 13.45 6.49
C ILE A 164 -10.59 11.94 6.31
N CYS A 165 -11.75 11.34 6.58
CA CYS A 165 -11.97 9.93 6.32
C CYS A 165 -11.89 9.64 4.80
N PRO A 166 -10.99 8.74 4.36
CA PRO A 166 -10.83 8.44 2.94
C PRO A 166 -12.04 7.72 2.32
N TYR A 167 -12.95 7.21 3.14
CA TYR A 167 -14.11 6.42 2.70
C TYR A 167 -15.41 7.24 2.55
N CYS A 168 -15.63 8.19 3.45
CA CYS A 168 -16.89 8.97 3.48
C CYS A 168 -16.69 10.47 3.60
N GLN A 169 -15.44 10.97 3.60
CA GLN A 169 -15.10 12.40 3.70
C GLN A 169 -15.50 13.06 5.03
N SER A 170 -15.94 12.31 6.03
CA SER A 170 -16.16 12.86 7.37
C SER A 170 -14.86 13.39 7.96
N THR A 171 -14.92 14.55 8.63
CA THR A 171 -13.77 15.25 9.19
C THR A 171 -13.62 14.95 10.67
N PHE A 172 -12.38 14.78 11.12
CA PHE A 172 -12.04 14.44 12.50
C PHE A 172 -10.89 15.34 12.98
N GLY A 173 -10.99 15.82 14.23
CA GLY A 173 -9.94 16.62 14.85
C GLY A 173 -8.82 15.80 15.50
N HIS A 174 -8.95 14.48 15.59
CA HIS A 174 -7.97 13.59 16.22
C HIS A 174 -7.88 12.27 15.46
N LYS A 175 -6.65 11.74 15.39
CA LYS A 175 -6.34 10.49 14.68
C LYS A 175 -7.10 9.28 15.23
N GLU A 176 -7.24 9.17 16.53
CA GLU A 176 -7.94 8.07 17.21
C GLU A 176 -9.42 8.00 16.81
N LYS A 177 -10.08 9.15 16.66
CA LYS A 177 -11.49 9.20 16.25
C LYS A 177 -11.73 8.78 14.81
N ILE A 178 -10.79 9.05 13.90
CA ILE A 178 -10.91 8.57 12.52
C ILE A 178 -10.61 7.08 12.43
N GLU A 179 -9.68 6.56 13.21
CA GLU A 179 -9.41 5.12 13.28
C GLU A 179 -10.64 4.36 13.76
N GLU A 180 -11.24 4.78 14.87
CA GLU A 180 -12.48 4.22 15.40
C GLU A 180 -13.65 4.31 14.42
N HIS A 181 -13.80 5.47 13.74
CA HIS A 181 -14.82 5.66 12.70
C HIS A 181 -14.61 4.73 11.51
N ILE A 182 -13.38 4.57 11.02
CA ILE A 182 -13.07 3.65 9.93
C ILE A 182 -13.43 2.22 10.34
N ASP A 183 -13.08 1.85 11.56
CA ASP A 183 -13.33 0.52 12.10
C ASP A 183 -14.81 0.21 12.22
N THR A 184 -15.59 1.16 12.77
CA THR A 184 -17.01 0.95 13.06
C THR A 184 -17.91 1.15 11.85
N VAL A 185 -17.60 2.10 10.97
CA VAL A 185 -18.50 2.51 9.87
C VAL A 185 -18.14 1.85 8.55
N HIS A 186 -16.85 1.63 8.25
CA HIS A 186 -16.41 1.19 6.94
C HIS A 186 -15.82 -0.22 6.89
N LEU A 187 -15.28 -0.69 7.99
CA LEU A 187 -14.59 -1.97 8.07
C LEU A 187 -15.20 -2.92 9.09
N LEU A 188 -16.48 -2.72 9.45
CA LEU A 188 -17.20 -3.61 10.34
C LEU A 188 -16.91 -5.07 10.01
N ASN A 189 -16.28 -5.77 10.97
CA ASN A 189 -15.89 -7.19 10.91
C ASN A 189 -14.78 -7.51 9.90
N CYS A 190 -13.60 -6.93 10.08
CA CYS A 190 -12.34 -7.54 9.62
C CYS A 190 -11.80 -8.54 10.62
#